data_c3219aa64d947e33df15015f490a6459
#
_entry.id   c3219aa64d947e33df15015f490a6459
#
_cell.length_a   1.000
_cell.length_b   1.000
_cell.length_c   1.000
_cell.angle_alpha   90.00
_cell.angle_beta   90.00
_cell.angle_gamma   90.00
#
_symmetry.space_group_name_H-M   'P 1'
#
loop_
_entity.id
_entity.type
_entity.pdbx_description
1 polymer ?
#
loop_
_entity_poly.entity_id
_entity_poly.type
_entity_poly.pdbx_seq_one_letter_code
_entity_poly.pdbx_strand_id
1 'polypeptide(L)'
;MAESFIHVWEFVIDDARRTEFELRYGPRGAWAVLFGRALGFLGTQLLRDEATPGRYLTIDRWQSAEAYREFRRQFDAEYAALDRQCAAYTRQERAIGSFTEITP
;
A
#
# COMPACT_ATOMS: atom_id res chain seq x y z
N MET A 1 21.47 -13.08 0.72
CA MET A 1 20.66 -11.87 0.49
C MET A 1 19.24 -12.12 0.93
N ALA A 2 18.67 -11.15 1.61
CA ALA A 2 17.27 -11.24 1.99
C ALA A 2 16.38 -11.03 0.75
N GLU A 3 15.35 -11.86 0.63
CA GLU A 3 14.35 -11.70 -0.41
C GLU A 3 13.38 -10.60 -0.03
N SER A 4 12.85 -9.89 -1.02
CA SER A 4 11.91 -8.80 -0.79
C SER A 4 10.61 -9.34 -0.21
N PHE A 5 10.04 -8.55 0.69
CA PHE A 5 8.75 -8.79 1.32
C PHE A 5 7.72 -7.88 0.67
N ILE A 6 6.59 -8.46 0.30
CA ILE A 6 5.59 -7.77 -0.51
C ILE A 6 4.24 -7.86 0.17
N HIS A 7 3.59 -6.71 0.39
CA HIS A 7 2.19 -6.64 0.81
C HIS A 7 1.32 -6.35 -0.39
N VAL A 8 0.23 -7.09 -0.54
CA VAL A 8 -0.76 -6.83 -1.58
C VAL A 8 -2.11 -6.54 -0.92
N TRP A 9 -2.68 -5.39 -1.28
CA TRP A 9 -4.00 -4.96 -0.82
C TRP A 9 -4.93 -4.80 -2.00
N GLU A 10 -6.21 -5.10 -1.77
CA GLU A 10 -7.28 -4.87 -2.73
C GLU A 10 -8.18 -3.76 -2.23
N PHE A 11 -8.56 -2.86 -3.14
CA PHE A 11 -9.47 -1.76 -2.82
C PHE A 11 -10.60 -1.73 -3.83
N VAL A 12 -11.80 -1.40 -3.36
CA VAL A 12 -12.94 -1.08 -4.22
C VAL A 12 -13.37 0.33 -3.90
N ILE A 13 -13.50 1.15 -4.93
CA ILE A 13 -13.83 2.58 -4.76
C ILE A 13 -15.00 2.96 -5.65
N ASP A 14 -15.66 4.06 -5.29
CA ASP A 14 -16.64 4.71 -6.17
C ASP A 14 -15.93 5.56 -7.20
N ASP A 15 -16.49 5.62 -8.41
CA ASP A 15 -15.89 6.38 -9.50
C ASP A 15 -15.68 7.85 -9.13
N ALA A 16 -16.58 8.43 -8.33
CA ALA A 16 -16.46 9.81 -7.87
C ALA A 16 -15.20 10.05 -7.02
N ARG A 17 -14.61 9.00 -6.45
CA ARG A 17 -13.40 9.09 -5.62
C ARG A 17 -12.12 8.72 -6.35
N ARG A 18 -12.22 8.40 -7.63
CA ARG A 18 -11.10 7.85 -8.41
C ARG A 18 -9.86 8.74 -8.37
N THR A 19 -10.02 10.01 -8.69
CA THR A 19 -8.88 10.92 -8.76
C THR A 19 -8.16 11.04 -7.42
N GLU A 20 -8.93 11.23 -6.35
CA GLU A 20 -8.36 11.33 -5.00
C GLU A 20 -7.71 10.03 -4.56
N PHE A 21 -8.38 8.91 -4.85
CA PHE A 21 -7.82 7.61 -4.49
C PHE A 21 -6.49 7.36 -5.21
N GLU A 22 -6.45 7.58 -6.52
CA GLU A 22 -5.22 7.35 -7.29
C GLU A 22 -4.08 8.24 -6.83
N LEU A 23 -4.41 9.48 -6.45
CA LEU A 23 -3.40 10.39 -5.94
C LEU A 23 -2.81 9.92 -4.62
N ARG A 24 -3.67 9.49 -3.70
CA ARG A 24 -3.24 9.14 -2.34
C ARG A 24 -2.59 7.76 -2.25
N TYR A 25 -3.00 6.82 -3.08
CA TYR A 25 -2.55 5.44 -3.02
C TYR A 25 -1.50 5.10 -4.09
N GLY A 26 -1.20 6.03 -4.98
CA GLY A 26 -0.19 5.84 -6.01
C GLY A 26 1.24 5.94 -5.50
N PRO A 27 2.23 5.72 -6.39
CA PRO A 27 3.64 5.63 -5.97
C PRO A 27 4.22 6.91 -5.37
N ARG A 28 3.55 8.04 -5.56
CA ARG A 28 3.95 9.33 -4.97
C ARG A 28 2.92 9.87 -3.99
N GLY A 29 1.96 9.04 -3.62
CA GLY A 29 0.87 9.45 -2.74
C GLY A 29 1.25 9.41 -1.27
N ALA A 30 0.27 9.76 -0.43
CA ALA A 30 0.49 9.91 1.01
C ALA A 30 0.99 8.62 1.66
N TRP A 31 0.50 7.46 1.22
CA TRP A 31 0.94 6.18 1.78
C TRP A 31 2.39 5.91 1.44
N ALA A 32 2.79 6.09 0.16
CA ALA A 32 4.16 5.87 -0.25
C ALA A 32 5.12 6.84 0.44
N VAL A 33 4.69 8.09 0.64
CA VAL A 33 5.48 9.08 1.37
C VAL A 33 5.70 8.63 2.82
N LEU A 34 4.65 8.17 3.48
CA LEU A 34 4.77 7.68 4.86
C LEU A 34 5.72 6.47 4.93
N PHE A 35 5.52 5.47 4.07
CA PHE A 35 6.38 4.28 4.04
C PHE A 35 7.83 4.65 3.76
N GLY A 36 8.04 5.64 2.90
CA GLY A 36 9.37 6.08 2.50
C GLY A 36 10.17 6.74 3.63
N ARG A 37 9.52 7.08 4.75
CA ARG A 37 10.22 7.60 5.93
C ARG A 37 10.98 6.50 6.67
N ALA A 38 10.64 5.25 6.40
CA ALA A 38 11.27 4.11 7.07
C ALA A 38 12.38 3.52 6.23
N LEU A 39 13.40 2.96 6.88
CA LEU A 39 14.43 2.20 6.19
C LEU A 39 13.84 0.92 5.65
N GLY A 40 14.25 0.56 4.46
CA GLY A 40 13.85 -0.72 3.87
C GLY A 40 12.62 -0.68 2.99
N PHE A 41 11.94 0.46 2.88
CA PHE A 41 10.85 0.58 1.91
C PHE A 41 11.42 0.71 0.50
N LEU A 42 10.89 -0.08 -0.44
CA LEU A 42 11.41 -0.12 -1.81
C LEU A 42 10.49 0.53 -2.83
N GLY A 43 9.21 0.68 -2.52
CA GLY A 43 8.28 1.36 -3.40
C GLY A 43 6.89 0.73 -3.42
N THR A 44 5.96 1.48 -4.00
CA THR A 44 4.55 1.08 -4.16
C THR A 44 4.18 1.12 -5.63
N GLN A 45 3.44 0.12 -6.08
CA GLN A 45 2.74 0.13 -7.35
C GLN A 45 1.26 0.16 -7.11
N LEU A 46 0.54 0.94 -7.90
CA LEU A 46 -0.93 0.95 -7.90
C LEU A 46 -1.41 0.41 -9.24
N LEU A 47 -2.25 -0.62 -9.19
CA LEU A 47 -2.74 -1.30 -10.38
C LEU A 47 -4.26 -1.15 -10.45
N ARG A 48 -4.77 -0.76 -11.61
CA ARG A 48 -6.21 -0.69 -11.87
C ARG A 48 -6.64 -1.97 -12.56
N ASP A 49 -7.73 -2.57 -12.07
CA ASP A 49 -8.31 -3.76 -12.70
C ASP A 49 -8.96 -3.36 -14.02
N GLU A 50 -8.53 -3.99 -15.10
CA GLU A 50 -9.07 -3.70 -16.44
C GLU A 50 -10.50 -4.25 -16.63
N ALA A 51 -10.86 -5.29 -15.89
CA ALA A 51 -12.14 -5.97 -16.06
C ALA A 51 -13.23 -5.46 -15.11
N THR A 52 -12.82 -4.98 -13.92
CA THR A 52 -13.77 -4.59 -12.87
C THR A 52 -13.56 -3.12 -12.51
N PRO A 53 -14.43 -2.22 -12.97
CA PRO A 53 -14.31 -0.80 -12.64
C PRO A 53 -14.31 -0.58 -11.13
N GLY A 54 -13.43 0.30 -10.66
CA GLY A 54 -13.33 0.65 -9.26
C GLY A 54 -12.49 -0.30 -8.41
N ARG A 55 -11.98 -1.37 -8.98
CA ARG A 55 -11.13 -2.31 -8.25
C ARG A 55 -9.66 -2.03 -8.54
N TYR A 56 -8.86 -1.97 -7.46
CA TYR A 56 -7.43 -1.67 -7.54
C TYR A 56 -6.66 -2.64 -6.65
N LEU A 57 -5.38 -2.81 -6.97
CA LEU A 57 -4.42 -3.45 -6.08
C LEU A 57 -3.28 -2.49 -5.81
N THR A 58 -2.77 -2.51 -4.57
CA THR A 58 -1.48 -1.90 -4.26
C THR A 58 -0.48 -3.00 -3.97
N ILE A 59 0.73 -2.81 -4.47
CA ILE A 59 1.86 -3.71 -4.26
C ILE A 59 2.93 -2.91 -3.54
N ASP A 60 3.12 -3.17 -2.25
CA ASP A 60 4.11 -2.48 -1.44
C ASP A 60 5.30 -3.39 -1.22
N ARG A 61 6.49 -2.91 -1.63
CA ARG A 61 7.72 -3.69 -1.55
C ARG A 61 8.61 -3.20 -0.43
N TRP A 62 9.11 -4.15 0.36
CA TRP A 62 10.02 -3.90 1.48
C TRP A 62 11.22 -4.81 1.35
N GLN A 63 12.38 -4.37 1.86
CA GLN A 63 13.60 -5.19 1.85
C GLN A 63 13.40 -6.53 2.55
N SER A 64 12.57 -6.54 3.61
CA SER A 64 12.32 -7.74 4.40
C SER A 64 11.06 -7.56 5.24
N ALA A 65 10.50 -8.65 5.74
CA ALA A 65 9.39 -8.59 6.70
C ALA A 65 9.80 -7.84 7.97
N GLU A 66 11.05 -7.97 8.37
CA GLU A 66 11.61 -7.27 9.53
C GLU A 66 11.53 -5.76 9.36
N ALA A 67 11.92 -5.26 8.17
CA ALA A 67 11.85 -3.84 7.87
C ALA A 67 10.42 -3.31 7.96
N TYR A 68 9.45 -4.06 7.46
CA TYR A 68 8.04 -3.69 7.57
C TYR A 68 7.59 -3.66 9.03
N ARG A 69 7.94 -4.67 9.82
CA ARG A 69 7.56 -4.70 11.25
C ARG A 69 8.17 -3.54 12.00
N GLU A 70 9.41 -3.17 11.68
CA GLU A 70 10.06 -2.01 12.29
C GLU A 70 9.34 -0.72 11.92
N PHE A 71 8.93 -0.58 10.66
CA PHE A 71 8.11 0.55 10.23
C PHE A 71 6.84 0.66 11.09
N ARG A 72 6.12 -0.45 11.27
CA ARG A 72 4.88 -0.43 12.05
C ARG A 72 5.14 -0.03 13.50
N ARG A 73 6.25 -0.47 14.08
CA ARG A 73 6.59 -0.06 15.44
C ARG A 73 6.87 1.42 15.55
N GLN A 74 7.61 1.97 14.60
CA GLN A 74 8.02 3.38 14.65
C GLN A 74 6.91 4.34 14.24
N PHE A 75 6.08 3.96 13.29
CA PHE A 75 5.13 4.88 12.65
C PHE A 75 3.67 4.47 12.83
N ASP A 76 3.37 3.71 13.87
CA ASP A 76 2.02 3.20 14.08
C ASP A 76 0.98 4.31 14.26
N ALA A 77 1.32 5.38 14.96
CA ALA A 77 0.42 6.52 15.16
C ALA A 77 0.15 7.23 13.83
N GLU A 78 1.18 7.45 13.03
CA GLU A 78 1.05 8.09 11.72
C GLU A 78 0.28 7.20 10.76
N TYR A 79 0.50 5.90 10.82
CA TYR A 79 -0.26 4.93 10.03
C TYR A 79 -1.75 5.01 10.35
N ALA A 80 -2.09 4.97 11.63
CA ALA A 80 -3.48 5.04 12.07
C ALA A 80 -4.14 6.36 11.65
N ALA A 81 -3.42 7.46 11.76
CA ALA A 81 -3.94 8.77 11.38
C ALA A 81 -4.24 8.83 9.87
N LEU A 82 -3.31 8.32 9.05
CA LEU A 82 -3.50 8.32 7.60
C LEU A 82 -4.64 7.37 7.21
N ASP A 83 -4.75 6.24 7.87
CA ASP A 83 -5.83 5.29 7.63
C ASP A 83 -7.20 5.93 7.87
N ARG A 84 -7.32 6.70 8.96
CA ARG A 84 -8.56 7.45 9.24
C ARG A 84 -8.84 8.51 8.18
N GLN A 85 -7.81 9.23 7.73
CA GLN A 85 -7.95 10.26 6.71
C GLN A 85 -8.40 9.67 5.37
N CYS A 86 -7.95 8.48 5.05
CA CYS A 86 -8.21 7.84 3.77
C CYS A 86 -9.46 6.96 3.74
N ALA A 87 -10.10 6.73 4.88
CA ALA A 87 -11.25 5.84 4.97
C ALA A 87 -12.38 6.22 4.02
N ALA A 88 -12.56 7.52 3.77
CA ALA A 88 -13.63 8.00 2.91
C ALA A 88 -13.40 7.72 1.42
N TYR A 89 -12.18 7.35 1.03
CA TYR A 89 -11.85 7.14 -0.38
C TYR A 89 -12.09 5.72 -0.85
N THR A 90 -12.38 4.79 0.06
CA THR A 90 -12.56 3.39 -0.29
C THR A 90 -13.91 2.88 0.23
N ARG A 91 -14.58 2.05 -0.57
CA ARG A 91 -15.80 1.34 -0.14
C ARG A 91 -15.45 0.06 0.59
N GLN A 92 -14.42 -0.62 0.09
CA GLN A 92 -13.94 -1.88 0.67
C GLN A 92 -12.43 -1.89 0.56
N GLU A 93 -11.78 -2.49 1.54
CA GLU A 93 -10.36 -2.79 1.46
C GLU A 93 -10.11 -4.14 2.10
N ARG A 94 -9.20 -4.89 1.51
CA ARG A 94 -8.91 -6.24 1.96
C ARG A 94 -7.44 -6.55 1.75
N ALA A 95 -6.80 -7.10 2.79
CA ALA A 95 -5.45 -7.61 2.65
C ALA A 95 -5.52 -8.90 1.83
N ILE A 96 -4.90 -8.91 0.67
CA ILE A 96 -4.77 -10.12 -0.14
C ILE A 96 -3.76 -11.04 0.52
N GLY A 97 -2.64 -10.46 0.98
CA GLY A 97 -1.64 -11.25 1.68
C GLY A 97 -0.29 -10.61 1.68
N SER A 98 0.63 -11.30 2.31
CA SER A 98 2.04 -10.95 2.35
C SER A 98 2.81 -12.05 1.64
N PHE A 99 3.77 -11.66 0.83
CA PHE A 99 4.47 -12.59 -0.05
C PHE A 99 5.97 -12.35 0.01
N THR A 100 6.73 -13.40 -0.22
CA THR A 100 8.17 -13.31 -0.43
C THR A 100 8.42 -13.39 -1.93
N GLU A 101 9.16 -12.44 -2.46
CA GLU A 101 9.51 -12.46 -3.87
C GLU A 101 10.58 -13.53 -4.12
N ILE A 102 10.30 -14.43 -5.04
CA ILE A 102 11.25 -15.48 -5.40
C ILE A 102 12.07 -14.96 -6.57
N THR A 103 13.38 -14.94 -6.39
CA THR A 103 14.31 -14.52 -7.43
C THR A 103 15.11 -15.71 -7.89
N PRO A 104 15.35 -15.87 -9.20
CA PRO A 104 16.12 -16.98 -9.75
C PRO A 104 17.56 -16.97 -9.24
#